data_127a1b3ec400820bb128a12a17ffe368
#
_entry.id   127a1b3ec400820bb128a12a17ffe368
#
_cell.length_a   1.000
_cell.length_b   1.000
_cell.length_c   1.000
_cell.angle_alpha   90.00
_cell.angle_beta   90.00
_cell.angle_gamma   90.00
#
_symmetry.space_group_name_H-M   'P 1'
#
loop_
_entity.id
_entity.type
_entity.pdbx_description
1 polymer ?
#
loop_
_entity_poly.entity_id
_entity_poly.type
_entity_poly.pdbx_seq_one_letter_code
_entity_poly.pdbx_strand_id
1 'polypeptide(L)'
;MSGEKLSKYKLKYKTNKKFAVKEAVFPFNKFPDSDLLLGPEMKSTGEVMGFDDDFGMAVAKSQIAALNSLPTKGMAFLSVKDSHKQEIIGIAQRLIKLGFTLSATKGTYEILKQNSMKCKRINKVSSGRPHIVDVLNSKKISLVINTGGGNSEHRISDARALRRGTLANKIPYCTNMSTAYSFLEAIKSLKTKKFRVKSLHCLLYTSDAADDGVG
;
A
#
# COMPACT_ATOMS: atom_id res chain seq x y z
N MET A 1 -26.56 3.17 26.49
CA MET A 1 -25.79 1.99 26.94
C MET A 1 -26.60 1.32 28.04
N SER A 2 -26.76 -0.01 27.99
CA SER A 2 -27.65 -0.77 28.89
C SER A 2 -27.14 -0.90 30.34
N GLY A 3 -25.93 -0.45 30.64
CA GLY A 3 -25.30 -0.60 31.97
C GLY A 3 -24.82 -2.01 32.29
N GLU A 4 -25.00 -2.97 31.38
CA GLU A 4 -24.58 -4.34 31.60
C GLU A 4 -23.11 -4.57 31.23
N LYS A 5 -22.41 -5.40 32.00
CA LYS A 5 -21.01 -5.77 31.71
C LYS A 5 -20.94 -6.73 30.52
N LEU A 6 -20.02 -6.52 29.57
CA LEU A 6 -19.78 -7.41 28.44
C LEU A 6 -19.46 -8.84 28.85
N SER A 7 -18.86 -9.07 30.01
CA SER A 7 -18.58 -10.39 30.56
C SER A 7 -19.83 -11.27 30.78
N LYS A 8 -21.03 -10.65 30.91
CA LYS A 8 -22.31 -11.36 31.01
C LYS A 8 -22.67 -12.12 29.73
N TYR A 9 -22.19 -11.61 28.60
CA TYR A 9 -22.52 -12.13 27.27
C TYR A 9 -21.46 -13.11 26.78
N LYS A 10 -21.07 -14.12 27.38
CA LYS A 10 -20.10 -15.18 26.96
C LYS A 10 -19.80 -15.18 25.44
N LEU A 11 -19.28 -14.05 24.93
CA LEU A 11 -19.01 -13.85 23.50
C LEU A 11 -17.94 -14.84 23.04
N LYS A 12 -18.33 -15.83 22.28
CA LYS A 12 -17.39 -16.73 21.61
C LYS A 12 -16.93 -16.06 20.31
N TYR A 13 -15.71 -15.56 20.28
CA TYR A 13 -15.10 -15.15 19.03
C TYR A 13 -14.80 -16.39 18.19
N LYS A 14 -15.64 -16.68 17.22
CA LYS A 14 -15.26 -17.63 16.15
C LYS A 14 -14.11 -16.95 15.39
N THR A 15 -12.89 -17.44 15.53
CA THR A 15 -11.75 -17.01 14.71
C THR A 15 -11.98 -17.54 13.29
N ASN A 16 -12.69 -16.77 12.48
CA ASN A 16 -12.73 -17.04 11.05
C ASN A 16 -11.31 -16.88 10.51
N LYS A 17 -10.78 -17.91 9.86
CA LYS A 17 -9.47 -17.91 9.18
C LYS A 17 -9.45 -16.99 7.94
N LYS A 18 -10.30 -15.97 7.92
CA LYS A 18 -10.49 -15.07 6.77
C LYS A 18 -10.07 -13.65 7.15
N PHE A 19 -9.54 -12.93 6.16
CA PHE A 19 -9.09 -11.56 6.33
C PHE A 19 -10.08 -10.62 5.63
N ALA A 20 -10.50 -9.58 6.35
CA ALA A 20 -11.25 -8.45 5.82
C ALA A 20 -10.38 -7.20 5.91
N VAL A 21 -10.05 -6.60 4.77
CA VAL A 21 -9.24 -5.39 4.67
C VAL A 21 -10.10 -4.27 4.14
N LYS A 22 -10.29 -3.22 4.93
CA LYS A 22 -11.02 -2.00 4.53
C LYS A 22 -10.04 -0.97 3.99
N GLU A 23 -10.44 -0.30 2.92
CA GLU A 23 -9.67 0.77 2.29
C GLU A 23 -10.58 1.97 2.05
N ALA A 24 -10.11 3.17 2.40
CA ALA A 24 -10.84 4.40 2.13
C ALA A 24 -10.72 4.79 0.65
N VAL A 25 -11.83 5.20 0.03
CA VAL A 25 -11.86 5.68 -1.35
C VAL A 25 -11.76 7.20 -1.38
N PHE A 26 -10.70 7.72 -2.00
CA PHE A 26 -10.48 9.15 -2.14
C PHE A 26 -10.70 9.60 -3.59
N PRO A 27 -11.62 10.54 -3.86
CA PRO A 27 -11.94 11.00 -5.21
C PRO A 27 -10.96 12.08 -5.71
N PHE A 28 -9.69 12.00 -5.39
CA PHE A 28 -8.67 12.99 -5.79
C PHE A 28 -8.64 13.26 -7.30
N ASN A 29 -9.03 12.27 -8.11
CA ASN A 29 -9.12 12.43 -9.56
C ASN A 29 -10.24 13.41 -10.00
N LYS A 30 -11.26 13.62 -9.15
CA LYS A 30 -12.35 14.56 -9.41
C LYS A 30 -12.06 15.97 -8.89
N PHE A 31 -11.08 16.10 -7.99
CA PHE A 31 -10.73 17.36 -7.34
C PHE A 31 -9.20 17.57 -7.40
N PRO A 32 -8.67 17.93 -8.60
CA PRO A 32 -7.22 18.02 -8.83
C PRO A 32 -6.53 19.09 -7.98
N ASP A 33 -7.28 20.11 -7.53
CA ASP A 33 -6.74 21.21 -6.70
C ASP A 33 -6.80 20.92 -5.19
N SER A 34 -7.41 19.80 -4.77
CA SER A 34 -7.46 19.45 -3.36
C SER A 34 -6.08 19.02 -2.84
N ASP A 35 -5.71 19.47 -1.66
CA ASP A 35 -4.47 19.02 -1.02
C ASP A 35 -4.60 17.52 -0.66
N LEU A 36 -3.54 16.79 -0.99
CA LEU A 36 -3.41 15.36 -0.75
C LEU A 36 -3.06 15.02 0.70
N LEU A 37 -2.70 16.04 1.48
CA LEU A 37 -2.50 15.88 2.90
C LEU A 37 -3.87 15.71 3.57
N LEU A 38 -4.04 14.55 4.22
CA LEU A 38 -5.21 14.28 5.02
C LEU A 38 -5.15 15.15 6.29
N GLY A 39 -6.09 16.07 6.42
CA GLY A 39 -6.36 16.84 7.62
C GLY A 39 -7.46 16.18 8.47
N PRO A 40 -7.96 16.87 9.49
CA PRO A 40 -9.06 16.37 10.32
C PRO A 40 -10.39 16.27 9.58
N GLU A 41 -10.48 16.88 8.40
CA GLU A 41 -11.69 16.85 7.57
C GLU A 41 -11.81 15.53 6.80
N MET A 42 -13.01 14.99 6.73
CA MET A 42 -13.30 13.80 5.93
C MET A 42 -13.17 14.13 4.44
N LYS A 43 -12.23 13.46 3.75
CA LYS A 43 -12.02 13.59 2.30
C LYS A 43 -12.35 12.30 1.53
N SER A 44 -12.68 11.23 2.22
CA SER A 44 -13.11 9.98 1.59
C SER A 44 -14.59 10.06 1.19
N THR A 45 -14.93 9.46 0.04
CA THR A 45 -16.34 9.33 -0.43
C THR A 45 -16.98 8.03 0.04
N GLY A 46 -16.26 7.18 0.73
CA GLY A 46 -16.71 5.90 1.22
C GLY A 46 -15.55 4.98 1.49
N GLU A 47 -15.85 3.71 1.67
CA GLU A 47 -14.88 2.65 1.92
C GLU A 47 -15.24 1.40 1.12
N VAL A 48 -14.23 0.61 0.81
CA VAL A 48 -14.35 -0.69 0.16
C VAL A 48 -13.74 -1.77 1.03
N MET A 49 -14.08 -3.03 0.80
CA MET A 49 -13.54 -4.15 1.55
C MET A 49 -13.02 -5.23 0.62
N GLY A 50 -11.78 -5.65 0.85
CA GLY A 50 -11.22 -6.87 0.30
C GLY A 50 -11.39 -8.01 1.30
N PHE A 51 -11.91 -9.16 0.85
CA PHE A 51 -12.16 -10.33 1.69
C PHE A 51 -11.56 -11.59 1.06
N ASP A 52 -10.74 -12.32 1.81
CA ASP A 52 -10.10 -13.56 1.35
C ASP A 52 -9.59 -14.41 2.52
N ASP A 53 -9.28 -15.67 2.23
CA ASP A 53 -8.59 -16.58 3.16
C ASP A 53 -7.08 -16.27 3.24
N ASP A 54 -6.57 -15.49 2.31
CA ASP A 54 -5.19 -15.02 2.24
C ASP A 54 -5.10 -13.50 2.46
N PHE A 55 -4.30 -13.08 3.43
CA PHE A 55 -4.14 -11.66 3.77
C PHE A 55 -3.69 -10.81 2.56
N GLY A 56 -2.69 -11.28 1.82
CA GLY A 56 -2.18 -10.54 0.66
C GLY A 56 -3.26 -10.40 -0.43
N MET A 57 -4.07 -11.44 -0.64
CA MET A 57 -5.18 -11.36 -1.59
C MET A 57 -6.30 -10.44 -1.10
N ALA A 58 -6.60 -10.43 0.20
CA ALA A 58 -7.56 -9.49 0.78
C ALA A 58 -7.09 -8.02 0.59
N VAL A 59 -5.80 -7.73 0.83
CA VAL A 59 -5.20 -6.42 0.53
C VAL A 59 -5.27 -6.10 -0.96
N ALA A 60 -4.93 -7.04 -1.84
CA ALA A 60 -5.02 -6.81 -3.29
C ALA A 60 -6.44 -6.46 -3.73
N LYS A 61 -7.44 -7.18 -3.21
CA LYS A 61 -8.86 -6.92 -3.49
C LYS A 61 -9.31 -5.54 -3.01
N SER A 62 -8.90 -5.12 -1.80
CA SER A 62 -9.24 -3.79 -1.29
C SER A 62 -8.61 -2.69 -2.15
N GLN A 63 -7.36 -2.84 -2.57
CA GLN A 63 -6.68 -1.89 -3.45
C GLN A 63 -7.34 -1.80 -4.83
N ILE A 64 -7.70 -2.92 -5.45
CA ILE A 64 -8.43 -2.95 -6.73
C ILE A 64 -9.79 -2.25 -6.60
N ALA A 65 -10.54 -2.53 -5.52
CA ALA A 65 -11.83 -1.92 -5.27
C ALA A 65 -11.72 -0.39 -5.01
N ALA A 66 -10.61 0.08 -4.43
CA ALA A 66 -10.29 1.49 -4.27
C ALA A 66 -9.68 2.14 -5.55
N LEU A 67 -9.68 1.43 -6.68
CA LEU A 67 -9.10 1.86 -7.97
C LEU A 67 -7.57 2.06 -7.96
N ASN A 68 -6.88 1.41 -7.03
CA ASN A 68 -5.42 1.45 -6.85
C ASN A 68 -4.81 0.08 -7.17
N SER A 69 -4.83 -0.36 -8.41
CA SER A 69 -4.27 -1.67 -8.78
C SER A 69 -2.76 -1.75 -8.51
N LEU A 70 -2.35 -2.77 -7.75
CA LEU A 70 -0.93 -3.00 -7.45
C LEU A 70 -0.20 -3.63 -8.64
N PRO A 71 1.01 -3.16 -8.97
CA PRO A 71 1.80 -3.71 -10.07
C PRO A 71 2.40 -5.06 -9.67
N THR A 72 2.50 -5.98 -10.62
CA THR A 72 3.20 -7.26 -10.43
C THR A 72 4.62 -7.27 -10.97
N LYS A 73 5.05 -6.22 -11.68
CA LYS A 73 6.39 -6.02 -12.24
C LYS A 73 6.69 -4.54 -12.43
N GLY A 74 7.92 -4.19 -12.70
CA GLY A 74 8.34 -2.84 -13.04
C GLY A 74 9.42 -2.29 -12.11
N MET A 75 9.51 -0.98 -11.97
CA MET A 75 10.50 -0.31 -11.13
C MET A 75 9.83 0.23 -9.86
N ALA A 76 10.37 -0.13 -8.70
CA ALA A 76 9.98 0.45 -7.41
C ALA A 76 10.93 1.59 -7.04
N PHE A 77 10.36 2.73 -6.65
CA PHE A 77 11.11 3.87 -6.13
C PHE A 77 11.04 3.89 -4.60
N LEU A 78 12.21 3.96 -3.95
CA LEU A 78 12.37 3.89 -2.50
C LEU A 78 13.00 5.19 -1.97
N SER A 79 12.31 5.84 -1.04
CA SER A 79 12.79 7.05 -0.36
C SER A 79 12.35 7.03 1.08
N VAL A 80 13.21 6.62 1.99
CA VAL A 80 12.87 6.46 3.40
C VAL A 80 13.66 7.40 4.30
N LYS A 81 13.07 7.76 5.45
CA LYS A 81 13.75 8.48 6.51
C LYS A 81 14.81 7.60 7.18
N ASP A 82 15.74 8.23 7.89
CA ASP A 82 16.90 7.53 8.47
C ASP A 82 16.52 6.39 9.41
N SER A 83 15.48 6.57 10.23
CA SER A 83 14.98 5.52 11.14
C SER A 83 14.44 4.26 10.45
N HIS A 84 14.09 4.32 9.15
CA HIS A 84 13.57 3.19 8.38
C HIS A 84 14.61 2.56 7.43
N LYS A 85 15.86 3.02 7.49
CA LYS A 85 16.91 2.54 6.57
C LYS A 85 17.27 1.07 6.76
N GLN A 86 17.21 0.55 7.97
CA GLN A 86 17.45 -0.87 8.21
C GLN A 86 16.28 -1.73 7.72
N GLU A 87 15.08 -1.27 7.97
CA GLU A 87 13.86 -2.00 7.60
C GLU A 87 13.66 -2.07 6.09
N ILE A 88 14.03 -1.00 5.33
CA ILE A 88 13.88 -0.97 3.87
C ILE A 88 14.73 -2.03 3.16
N ILE A 89 15.81 -2.53 3.77
CA ILE A 89 16.65 -3.59 3.23
C ILE A 89 15.82 -4.86 2.98
N GLY A 90 15.04 -5.29 3.97
CA GLY A 90 14.16 -6.45 3.84
C GLY A 90 13.08 -6.27 2.78
N ILE A 91 12.49 -5.08 2.69
CA ILE A 91 11.50 -4.75 1.65
C ILE A 91 12.14 -4.79 0.26
N ALA A 92 13.32 -4.18 0.10
CA ALA A 92 14.05 -4.15 -1.16
C ALA A 92 14.43 -5.56 -1.65
N GLN A 93 14.90 -6.43 -0.76
CA GLN A 93 15.19 -7.83 -1.08
C GLN A 93 13.94 -8.58 -1.57
N ARG A 94 12.81 -8.37 -0.90
CA ARG A 94 11.54 -8.99 -1.31
C ARG A 94 11.05 -8.46 -2.64
N LEU A 95 11.18 -7.16 -2.92
CA LEU A 95 10.85 -6.57 -4.22
C LEU A 95 11.70 -7.17 -5.34
N ILE A 96 13.02 -7.33 -5.12
CA ILE A 96 13.91 -7.99 -6.09
C ILE A 96 13.45 -9.43 -6.35
N LYS A 97 13.16 -10.21 -5.29
CA LYS A 97 12.64 -11.58 -5.43
C LYS A 97 11.31 -11.64 -6.18
N LEU A 98 10.49 -10.59 -6.07
CA LEU A 98 9.25 -10.45 -6.83
C LEU A 98 9.47 -9.93 -8.27
N GLY A 99 10.73 -9.70 -8.69
CA GLY A 99 11.08 -9.31 -10.06
C GLY A 99 10.99 -7.80 -10.33
N PHE A 100 11.01 -6.97 -9.30
CA PHE A 100 11.11 -5.51 -9.46
C PHE A 100 12.56 -5.06 -9.60
N THR A 101 12.77 -4.03 -10.42
CA THR A 101 13.99 -3.24 -10.41
C THR A 101 13.85 -2.13 -9.37
N LEU A 102 14.98 -1.72 -8.77
CA LEU A 102 14.94 -0.72 -7.71
C LEU A 102 15.52 0.61 -8.17
N SER A 103 14.93 1.68 -7.67
CA SER A 103 15.46 3.03 -7.72
C SER A 103 15.28 3.72 -6.37
N ALA A 104 16.19 4.62 -6.01
CA ALA A 104 16.15 5.26 -4.69
C ALA A 104 16.79 6.65 -4.68
N THR A 105 16.39 7.46 -3.68
CA THR A 105 17.10 8.71 -3.35
C THR A 105 18.47 8.42 -2.74
N LYS A 106 19.40 9.40 -2.81
CA LYS A 106 20.82 9.26 -2.41
C LYS A 106 21.01 8.43 -1.14
N GLY A 107 20.45 8.83 0.00
CA GLY A 107 20.70 8.16 1.27
C GLY A 107 20.11 6.73 1.34
N THR A 108 18.97 6.47 0.68
CA THR A 108 18.41 5.12 0.56
C THR A 108 19.22 4.26 -0.42
N TYR A 109 19.67 4.86 -1.52
CA TYR A 109 20.53 4.20 -2.50
C TYR A 109 21.85 3.70 -1.88
N GLU A 110 22.51 4.54 -1.07
CA GLU A 110 23.78 4.19 -0.40
C GLU A 110 23.64 2.94 0.49
N ILE A 111 22.57 2.88 1.28
CA ILE A 111 22.28 1.72 2.13
C ILE A 111 22.02 0.46 1.29
N LEU A 112 21.22 0.57 0.23
CA LEU A 112 20.93 -0.58 -0.64
C LEU A 112 22.20 -1.06 -1.36
N LYS A 113 23.07 -0.14 -1.81
CA LYS A 113 24.35 -0.45 -2.43
C LYS A 113 25.32 -1.14 -1.46
N GLN A 114 25.41 -0.67 -0.21
CA GLN A 114 26.22 -1.32 0.84
C GLN A 114 25.77 -2.76 1.11
N ASN A 115 24.49 -3.06 0.90
CA ASN A 115 23.91 -4.40 1.00
C ASN A 115 23.92 -5.17 -0.33
N SER A 116 24.78 -4.80 -1.28
CA SER A 116 24.98 -5.47 -2.58
C SER A 116 23.75 -5.55 -3.46
N MET A 117 22.76 -4.64 -3.27
CA MET A 117 21.55 -4.59 -4.08
C MET A 117 21.72 -3.67 -5.28
N LYS A 118 21.36 -4.18 -6.45
CA LYS A 118 21.35 -3.38 -7.69
C LYS A 118 20.21 -2.36 -7.63
N CYS A 119 20.55 -1.08 -7.59
CA CYS A 119 19.61 0.02 -7.48
C CYS A 119 20.05 1.20 -8.35
N LYS A 120 19.11 1.92 -8.95
CA LYS A 120 19.36 3.15 -9.71
C LYS A 120 19.18 4.36 -8.79
N ARG A 121 20.17 5.26 -8.74
CA ARG A 121 20.02 6.53 -8.01
C ARG A 121 19.15 7.51 -8.80
N ILE A 122 18.20 8.15 -8.13
CA ILE A 122 17.33 9.21 -8.66
C ILE A 122 17.43 10.44 -7.73
N ASN A 123 17.52 11.62 -8.31
CA ASN A 123 17.59 12.87 -7.54
C ASN A 123 16.20 13.21 -6.94
N LYS A 124 16.21 13.88 -5.80
CA LYS A 124 15.04 14.59 -5.29
C LYS A 124 14.77 15.84 -6.14
N VAL A 125 13.57 16.41 -6.03
CA VAL A 125 13.20 17.63 -6.76
C VAL A 125 14.16 18.77 -6.41
N SER A 126 14.49 18.93 -5.14
CA SER A 126 15.43 19.94 -4.62
C SER A 126 16.89 19.73 -5.05
N SER A 127 17.24 18.57 -5.60
CA SER A 127 18.62 18.20 -5.98
C SER A 127 18.91 18.39 -7.47
N GLY A 128 17.99 19.00 -8.24
CA GLY A 128 18.16 19.27 -9.67
C GLY A 128 17.68 18.14 -10.59
N ARG A 129 17.62 18.45 -11.89
CA ARG A 129 17.15 17.52 -12.95
C ARG A 129 18.27 16.61 -13.46
N PRO A 130 17.94 15.38 -13.93
CA PRO A 130 16.62 14.75 -13.88
C PRO A 130 16.27 14.32 -12.46
N HIS A 131 15.05 14.61 -12.02
CA HIS A 131 14.55 14.27 -10.69
C HIS A 131 13.36 13.30 -10.74
N ILE A 132 12.88 12.88 -9.56
CA ILE A 132 11.85 11.86 -9.44
C ILE A 132 10.57 12.16 -10.23
N VAL A 133 10.13 13.41 -10.29
CA VAL A 133 8.91 13.77 -11.04
C VAL A 133 9.08 13.57 -12.53
N ASP A 134 10.26 13.85 -13.09
CA ASP A 134 10.54 13.56 -14.51
C ASP A 134 10.47 12.07 -14.80
N VAL A 135 10.94 11.23 -13.86
CA VAL A 135 10.91 9.76 -13.99
C VAL A 135 9.50 9.21 -13.80
N LEU A 136 8.67 9.80 -12.93
CA LEU A 136 7.25 9.45 -12.78
C LEU A 136 6.48 9.74 -14.08
N ASN A 137 6.66 10.93 -14.65
CA ASN A 137 6.01 11.34 -15.89
C ASN A 137 6.41 10.46 -17.09
N SER A 138 7.61 9.89 -17.08
CA SER A 138 8.05 8.90 -18.09
C SER A 138 7.42 7.51 -17.91
N LYS A 139 6.53 7.30 -16.93
CA LYS A 139 5.84 6.04 -16.61
C LYS A 139 6.77 4.84 -16.35
N LYS A 140 8.02 5.10 -15.97
CA LYS A 140 9.02 4.05 -15.68
C LYS A 140 8.87 3.47 -14.27
N ILE A 141 8.24 4.21 -13.34
CA ILE A 141 8.02 3.77 -11.96
C ILE A 141 6.62 3.18 -11.85
N SER A 142 6.53 2.01 -11.22
CA SER A 142 5.28 1.29 -11.02
C SER A 142 4.82 1.27 -9.56
N LEU A 143 5.72 1.52 -8.61
CA LEU A 143 5.43 1.53 -7.18
C LEU A 143 6.32 2.56 -6.48
N VAL A 144 5.75 3.31 -5.55
CA VAL A 144 6.50 4.28 -4.73
C VAL A 144 6.35 3.96 -3.26
N ILE A 145 7.48 3.83 -2.56
CA ILE A 145 7.55 3.73 -1.10
C ILE A 145 8.30 4.96 -0.61
N ASN A 146 7.59 5.87 0.03
CA ASN A 146 8.17 7.09 0.56
C ASN A 146 7.70 7.35 1.99
N THR A 147 8.53 7.02 2.95
CA THR A 147 8.30 7.32 4.38
C THR A 147 9.01 8.60 4.80
N GLY A 148 9.57 9.33 3.84
CA GLY A 148 10.25 10.58 4.07
C GLY A 148 9.26 11.66 4.46
N GLY A 149 9.53 12.29 5.56
CA GLY A 149 8.90 13.47 6.08
C GLY A 149 9.96 14.17 6.96
N GLY A 150 9.89 15.45 7.10
CA GLY A 150 10.79 16.21 7.96
C GLY A 150 10.31 17.63 8.05
N ASN A 151 10.73 18.35 9.08
CA ASN A 151 10.26 19.68 9.40
C ASN A 151 10.90 20.79 8.53
N SER A 152 11.78 20.47 7.57
CA SER A 152 12.32 21.46 6.67
C SER A 152 11.41 21.69 5.45
N GLU A 153 11.24 22.94 5.05
CA GLU A 153 10.39 23.34 3.91
C GLU A 153 10.73 22.59 2.62
N HIS A 154 12.02 22.40 2.31
CA HIS A 154 12.46 21.65 1.15
C HIS A 154 12.01 20.18 1.18
N ARG A 155 12.00 19.52 2.35
CA ARG A 155 11.56 18.15 2.47
C ARG A 155 10.04 18.02 2.32
N ILE A 156 9.30 19.00 2.81
CA ILE A 156 7.83 19.08 2.64
C ILE A 156 7.50 19.29 1.17
N SER A 157 8.19 20.21 0.49
CA SER A 157 8.00 20.48 -0.93
C SER A 157 8.32 19.26 -1.81
N ASP A 158 9.46 18.59 -1.58
CA ASP A 158 9.83 17.35 -2.29
C ASP A 158 8.78 16.25 -2.12
N ALA A 159 8.30 16.04 -0.89
CA ALA A 159 7.29 15.04 -0.59
C ALA A 159 5.93 15.38 -1.22
N ARG A 160 5.56 16.66 -1.30
CA ARG A 160 4.34 17.14 -1.95
C ARG A 160 4.42 16.93 -3.47
N ALA A 161 5.54 17.31 -4.09
CA ALA A 161 5.76 17.12 -5.53
C ALA A 161 5.73 15.63 -5.91
N LEU A 162 6.35 14.77 -5.11
CA LEU A 162 6.33 13.32 -5.29
C LEU A 162 4.89 12.78 -5.21
N ARG A 163 4.11 13.16 -4.20
CA ARG A 163 2.72 12.73 -4.06
C ARG A 163 1.85 13.15 -5.23
N ARG A 164 1.93 14.42 -5.63
CA ARG A 164 1.19 14.91 -6.81
C ARG A 164 1.56 14.12 -8.07
N GLY A 165 2.84 13.91 -8.32
CA GLY A 165 3.31 13.14 -9.47
C GLY A 165 2.85 11.68 -9.46
N THR A 166 2.81 11.02 -8.30
CA THR A 166 2.32 9.63 -8.18
C THR A 166 0.83 9.53 -8.43
N LEU A 167 0.03 10.45 -7.91
CA LEU A 167 -1.42 10.47 -8.12
C LEU A 167 -1.79 10.79 -9.55
N ALA A 168 -1.16 11.81 -10.15
CA ALA A 168 -1.40 12.17 -11.56
C ALA A 168 -1.13 10.98 -12.49
N ASN A 169 -0.15 10.15 -12.16
CA ASN A 169 0.20 8.96 -12.93
C ASN A 169 -0.47 7.66 -12.42
N LYS A 170 -1.38 7.73 -11.44
CA LYS A 170 -2.07 6.58 -10.82
C LYS A 170 -1.11 5.48 -10.34
N ILE A 171 0.02 5.88 -9.76
CA ILE A 171 1.03 4.96 -9.25
C ILE A 171 0.75 4.67 -7.77
N PRO A 172 0.66 3.40 -7.35
CA PRO A 172 0.52 3.03 -5.93
C PRO A 172 1.63 3.63 -5.07
N TYR A 173 1.23 4.20 -3.95
CA TYR A 173 2.09 4.99 -3.08
C TYR A 173 1.94 4.58 -1.62
N CYS A 174 3.06 4.24 -0.96
CA CYS A 174 3.09 3.94 0.48
C CYS A 174 3.75 5.06 1.25
N THR A 175 3.14 5.47 2.37
CA THR A 175 3.67 6.50 3.27
C THR A 175 4.34 5.93 4.53
N ASN A 176 4.15 4.65 4.80
CA ASN A 176 4.70 3.96 5.98
C ASN A 176 5.14 2.53 5.65
N MET A 177 5.92 1.93 6.53
CA MET A 177 6.49 0.61 6.33
C MET A 177 5.45 -0.50 6.41
N SER A 178 4.46 -0.39 7.29
CA SER A 178 3.39 -1.40 7.44
C SER A 178 2.59 -1.56 6.15
N THR A 179 2.21 -0.43 5.50
CA THR A 179 1.56 -0.45 4.19
C THR A 179 2.48 -1.06 3.12
N ALA A 180 3.78 -0.75 3.15
CA ALA A 180 4.73 -1.33 2.22
C ALA A 180 4.81 -2.87 2.36
N TYR A 181 4.83 -3.41 3.57
CA TYR A 181 4.76 -4.85 3.82
C TYR A 181 3.44 -5.46 3.33
N SER A 182 2.31 -4.81 3.58
CA SER A 182 1.00 -5.26 3.09
C SER A 182 0.95 -5.31 1.56
N PHE A 183 1.53 -4.32 0.89
CA PHE A 183 1.64 -4.30 -0.58
C PHE A 183 2.54 -5.43 -1.10
N LEU A 184 3.64 -5.75 -0.42
CA LEU A 184 4.50 -6.89 -0.79
C LEU A 184 3.75 -8.22 -0.69
N GLU A 185 2.96 -8.43 0.38
CA GLU A 185 2.13 -9.63 0.50
C GLU A 185 1.05 -9.68 -0.60
N ALA A 186 0.41 -8.54 -0.89
CA ALA A 186 -0.56 -8.45 -1.97
C ALA A 186 0.05 -8.77 -3.34
N ILE A 187 1.20 -8.18 -3.68
CA ILE A 187 1.92 -8.44 -4.94
C ILE A 187 2.35 -9.91 -5.02
N LYS A 188 2.84 -10.49 -3.93
CA LYS A 188 3.18 -11.92 -3.86
C LYS A 188 1.96 -12.78 -4.15
N SER A 189 0.85 -12.52 -3.50
CA SER A 189 -0.40 -13.29 -3.69
C SER A 189 -0.94 -13.14 -5.11
N LEU A 190 -0.93 -11.94 -5.70
CA LEU A 190 -1.31 -11.72 -7.09
C LEU A 190 -0.45 -12.49 -8.10
N LYS A 191 0.83 -12.74 -7.78
CA LYS A 191 1.74 -13.51 -8.64
C LYS A 191 1.62 -15.01 -8.48
N THR A 192 1.25 -15.48 -7.29
CA THR A 192 1.30 -16.91 -6.94
C THR A 192 -0.06 -17.57 -6.82
N LYS A 193 -1.12 -16.80 -6.68
CA LYS A 193 -2.48 -17.30 -6.44
C LYS A 193 -3.45 -16.85 -7.51
N LYS A 194 -4.46 -17.66 -7.76
CA LYS A 194 -5.54 -17.31 -8.69
C LYS A 194 -6.49 -16.30 -8.02
N PHE A 195 -6.74 -15.18 -8.67
CA PHE A 195 -7.74 -14.21 -8.25
C PHE A 195 -9.14 -14.82 -8.36
N ARG A 196 -9.90 -14.81 -7.26
CA ARG A 196 -11.25 -15.33 -7.21
C ARG A 196 -12.19 -14.28 -6.62
N VAL A 197 -13.37 -14.14 -7.21
CA VAL A 197 -14.46 -13.30 -6.71
C VAL A 197 -15.55 -14.22 -6.20
N LYS A 198 -16.12 -13.90 -5.04
CA LYS A 198 -17.30 -14.55 -4.47
C LYS A 198 -18.39 -13.52 -4.27
N SER A 199 -19.63 -13.88 -4.51
CA SER A 199 -20.76 -13.01 -4.20
C SER A 199 -20.90 -12.85 -2.68
N LEU A 200 -21.45 -11.71 -2.25
CA LEU A 200 -21.73 -11.46 -0.84
C LEU A 200 -22.70 -12.54 -0.28
N HIS A 201 -23.66 -12.94 -1.09
CA HIS A 201 -24.61 -13.99 -0.79
C HIS A 201 -23.92 -15.32 -0.48
N CYS A 202 -22.94 -15.74 -1.30
CA CYS A 202 -22.14 -16.94 -1.05
C CYS A 202 -21.33 -16.86 0.25
N LEU A 203 -20.93 -15.66 0.69
CA LEU A 203 -20.20 -15.47 1.94
C LEU A 203 -21.09 -15.57 3.18
N LEU A 204 -22.36 -15.18 3.07
CA LEU A 204 -23.33 -15.22 4.16
C LEU A 204 -23.90 -16.62 4.38
N TYR A 205 -24.23 -17.36 3.31
CA TYR A 205 -24.89 -18.67 3.41
C TYR A 205 -23.93 -19.86 3.61
N THR A 206 -22.64 -19.74 3.32
CA THR A 206 -21.68 -20.84 3.59
C THR A 206 -21.32 -21.00 5.07
N SER A 207 -21.73 -20.06 5.95
CA SER A 207 -21.56 -20.21 7.39
C SER A 207 -22.73 -20.96 8.06
N ASP A 208 -23.94 -20.90 7.47
CA ASP A 208 -25.14 -21.50 8.07
C ASP A 208 -25.36 -22.94 7.59
N ALA A 209 -24.99 -23.26 6.34
CA ALA A 209 -25.14 -24.62 5.78
C ALA A 209 -24.23 -25.68 6.43
N ALA A 210 -23.26 -25.31 7.25
CA ALA A 210 -22.41 -26.24 7.99
C ALA A 210 -22.99 -26.62 9.39
N ASP A 211 -23.99 -25.89 9.88
CA ASP A 211 -24.60 -26.12 11.20
C ASP A 211 -25.90 -26.90 11.10
N ASP A 212 -26.53 -27.04 9.90
CA ASP A 212 -27.80 -27.76 9.70
C ASP A 212 -27.63 -29.23 9.27
N GLY A 213 -26.42 -29.74 9.29
CA GLY A 213 -26.09 -31.11 8.84
C GLY A 213 -25.82 -32.11 9.96
N VAL A 214 -26.65 -32.18 11.01
CA VAL A 214 -26.74 -33.40 11.87
C VAL A 214 -28.18 -33.57 12.34
N GLY A 215 -28.95 -34.29 11.60
CA GLY A 215 -30.07 -35.07 12.09
C GLY A 215 -29.59 -36.45 12.39
#